data_3fbc6ac555cf1b76daa26770175a390c
#
_entry.id   3fbc6ac555cf1b76daa26770175a390c
#
_cell.length_a   1.000
_cell.length_b   1.000
_cell.length_c   1.000
_cell.angle_alpha   90.00
_cell.angle_beta   90.00
_cell.angle_gamma   90.00
#
_symmetry.space_group_name_H-M   'P 1'
#
loop_
_entity.id
_entity.type
_entity.pdbx_description
1 polymer ?
#
loop_
_entity_poly.entity_id
_entity_poly.type
_entity_poly.pdbx_seq_one_letter_code
_entity_poly.pdbx_strand_id
1 'polypeptide(L)'
;MFSVNDGGSMGALAAIEASGKDVKLTSVDGAPEAIKAMQKPGSKFIATTAQYPRDQIRLAIGIALARKWGANVPAAVPVDVKLIDAEGAKSFSW
;
A
#
# COMPACT_ATOMS: atom_id res chain seq x y z
N MET A 1 4.48 -10.14 -11.91
CA MET A 1 5.48 -10.03 -10.82
C MET A 1 4.82 -9.43 -9.60
N PHE A 2 5.09 -9.98 -8.43
CA PHE A 2 4.65 -9.43 -7.16
C PHE A 2 5.88 -8.95 -6.35
N SER A 3 5.78 -7.79 -5.75
CA SER A 3 6.80 -7.20 -4.87
C SER A 3 6.21 -6.97 -3.48
N VAL A 4 7.02 -7.16 -2.44
CA VAL A 4 6.57 -7.12 -1.03
C VAL A 4 6.28 -5.70 -0.52
N ASN A 5 6.80 -4.68 -1.21
CA ASN A 5 6.56 -3.27 -0.86
C ASN A 5 6.72 -2.35 -2.07
N ASP A 6 6.13 -1.17 -1.99
CA ASP A 6 6.15 -0.20 -3.08
C ASP A 6 7.54 0.41 -3.31
N GLY A 7 8.34 0.63 -2.27
CA GLY A 7 9.69 1.17 -2.41
C GLY A 7 10.58 0.27 -3.28
N GLY A 8 10.60 -1.03 -3.00
CA GLY A 8 11.33 -2.01 -3.82
C GLY A 8 10.74 -2.15 -5.23
N SER A 9 9.43 -1.98 -5.36
CA SER A 9 8.72 -2.04 -6.63
C SER A 9 9.15 -0.97 -7.62
N MET A 10 9.58 0.19 -7.17
CA MET A 10 10.05 1.26 -8.06
C MET A 10 11.32 0.85 -8.82
N GLY A 11 12.24 0.14 -8.14
CA GLY A 11 13.41 -0.44 -8.80
C GLY A 11 13.05 -1.55 -9.79
N ALA A 12 12.12 -2.44 -9.39
CA ALA A 12 11.62 -3.49 -10.27
C ALA A 12 10.91 -2.91 -11.50
N LEU A 13 10.11 -1.86 -11.33
CA LEU A 13 9.43 -1.16 -12.44
C LEU A 13 10.43 -0.61 -13.44
N ALA A 14 11.48 0.07 -12.96
CA ALA A 14 12.53 0.59 -13.83
C ALA A 14 13.22 -0.52 -14.64
N ALA A 15 13.50 -1.66 -14.03
CA ALA A 15 14.09 -2.81 -14.71
C ALA A 15 13.12 -3.43 -15.76
N ILE A 16 11.84 -3.51 -15.44
CA ILE A 16 10.81 -3.99 -16.37
C ILE A 16 10.71 -3.06 -17.58
N GLU A 17 10.64 -1.75 -17.35
CA GLU A 17 10.60 -0.74 -18.41
C GLU A 17 11.84 -0.80 -19.30
N ALA A 18 13.04 -0.89 -18.71
CA ALA A 18 14.30 -0.99 -19.45
C ALA A 18 14.41 -2.28 -20.27
N SER A 19 13.81 -3.38 -19.81
CA SER A 19 13.86 -4.66 -20.52
C SER A 19 12.97 -4.72 -21.76
N GLY A 20 12.00 -3.80 -21.88
CA GLY A 20 10.98 -3.82 -22.93
C GLY A 20 9.98 -5.00 -22.85
N LYS A 21 10.05 -5.81 -21.79
CA LYS A 21 9.15 -6.97 -21.62
C LYS A 21 7.79 -6.55 -21.08
N ASP A 22 6.74 -7.25 -21.49
CA ASP A 22 5.38 -7.03 -20.99
C ASP A 22 5.15 -7.79 -19.67
N VAL A 23 5.78 -7.31 -18.60
CA VAL A 23 5.61 -7.84 -17.23
C VAL A 23 4.77 -6.87 -16.43
N LYS A 24 3.67 -7.33 -15.88
CA LYS A 24 2.84 -6.55 -14.96
C LYS A 24 3.40 -6.67 -13.54
N LEU A 25 3.36 -5.56 -12.79
CA LEU A 25 3.87 -5.46 -11.43
C LEU A 25 2.72 -5.13 -10.47
N THR A 26 2.67 -5.85 -9.36
CA THR A 26 1.78 -5.56 -8.23
C THR A 26 2.58 -5.51 -6.94
N SER A 27 2.09 -4.78 -5.94
CA SER A 27 2.82 -4.52 -4.71
C SER A 27 1.91 -4.28 -3.51
N VAL A 28 2.51 -3.83 -2.42
CA VAL A 28 1.85 -3.50 -1.15
C VAL A 28 2.42 -2.18 -0.63
N ASP A 29 1.63 -1.40 0.02
CA ASP A 29 1.71 -0.23 0.87
C ASP A 29 0.74 0.88 0.45
N GLY A 30 0.55 1.17 -0.83
CA GLY A 30 -0.18 2.33 -1.34
C GLY A 30 0.64 3.62 -1.25
N ALA A 31 1.95 3.54 -1.43
CA ALA A 31 2.85 4.68 -1.33
C ALA A 31 2.61 5.71 -2.44
N PRO A 32 2.82 7.02 -2.17
CA PRO A 32 2.57 8.08 -3.14
C PRO A 32 3.28 7.89 -4.49
N GLU A 33 4.50 7.38 -4.47
CA GLU A 33 5.28 7.10 -5.68
C GLU A 33 4.68 5.96 -6.52
N ALA A 34 4.16 4.92 -5.88
CA ALA A 34 3.45 3.84 -6.56
C ALA A 34 2.14 4.33 -7.19
N ILE A 35 1.37 5.11 -6.46
CA ILE A 35 0.15 5.74 -6.96
C ILE A 35 0.43 6.60 -8.19
N LYS A 36 1.48 7.43 -8.17
CA LYS A 36 1.92 8.22 -9.32
C LYS A 36 2.37 7.36 -10.50
N ALA A 37 3.08 6.26 -10.22
CA ALA A 37 3.55 5.35 -11.26
C ALA A 37 2.39 4.67 -11.97
N MET A 38 1.34 4.24 -11.23
CA MET A 38 0.14 3.63 -11.82
C MET A 38 -0.68 4.59 -12.68
N GLN A 39 -0.65 5.89 -12.39
CA GLN A 39 -1.37 6.90 -13.16
C GLN A 39 -0.74 7.19 -14.54
N LYS A 40 0.50 6.78 -14.77
CA LYS A 40 1.15 6.96 -16.07
C LYS A 40 0.47 6.08 -17.13
N PRO A 41 0.15 6.62 -18.32
CA PRO A 41 -0.38 5.83 -19.42
C PRO A 41 0.55 4.65 -19.77
N GLY A 42 -0.02 3.46 -19.89
CA GLY A 42 0.75 2.25 -20.24
C GLY A 42 1.66 1.71 -19.14
N SER A 43 1.51 2.18 -17.90
CA SER A 43 2.32 1.71 -16.77
C SER A 43 2.24 0.19 -16.61
N LYS A 44 3.38 -0.43 -16.33
CA LYS A 44 3.47 -1.84 -15.96
C LYS A 44 3.15 -2.08 -14.48
N PHE A 45 3.11 -1.04 -13.67
CA PHE A 45 2.66 -1.10 -12.28
C PHE A 45 1.13 -0.99 -12.25
N ILE A 46 0.46 -2.09 -11.99
CA ILE A 46 -1.00 -2.18 -12.20
C ILE A 46 -1.83 -2.16 -10.91
N ALA A 47 -1.24 -2.49 -9.76
CA ALA A 47 -1.95 -2.46 -8.49
C ALA A 47 -1.01 -2.44 -7.30
N THR A 48 -1.45 -1.78 -6.22
CA THR A 48 -0.87 -1.89 -4.88
C THR A 48 -1.97 -2.05 -3.84
N THR A 49 -1.64 -2.59 -2.67
CA THR A 49 -2.59 -2.73 -1.57
C THR A 49 -2.25 -1.71 -0.48
N ALA A 50 -3.13 -0.73 -0.27
CA ALA A 50 -2.95 0.28 0.76
C ALA A 50 -3.18 -0.32 2.15
N GLN A 51 -2.25 -0.09 3.08
CA GLN A 51 -2.25 -0.64 4.43
C GLN A 51 -2.74 0.33 5.52
N TYR A 52 -2.92 1.60 5.21
CA TYR A 52 -3.37 2.65 6.15
C TYR A 52 -2.54 2.73 7.45
N PRO A 53 -1.21 2.91 7.38
CA PRO A 53 -0.35 2.90 8.58
C PRO A 53 -0.71 4.01 9.58
N ARG A 54 -1.24 5.12 9.12
CA ARG A 54 -1.72 6.21 9.97
C ARG A 54 -2.84 5.75 10.89
N ASP A 55 -3.81 5.01 10.35
CA ASP A 55 -4.95 4.52 11.12
C ASP A 55 -4.55 3.37 12.03
N GLN A 56 -3.65 2.51 11.58
CA GLN A 56 -3.06 1.46 12.41
C GLN A 56 -2.38 2.05 13.65
N ILE A 57 -1.56 3.08 13.48
CA ILE A 57 -0.86 3.74 14.59
C ILE A 57 -1.84 4.44 15.53
N ARG A 58 -2.83 5.17 15.01
CA ARG A 58 -3.86 5.83 15.83
C ARG A 58 -4.62 4.83 16.69
N LEU A 59 -5.04 3.73 16.08
CA LEU A 59 -5.74 2.65 16.76
C LEU A 59 -4.86 1.99 17.81
N ALA A 60 -3.61 1.70 17.50
CA ALA A 60 -2.66 1.09 18.43
C ALA A 60 -2.41 1.97 19.67
N ILE A 61 -2.24 3.27 19.48
CA ILE A 61 -2.08 4.22 20.59
C ILE A 61 -3.34 4.25 21.44
N GLY A 62 -4.53 4.33 20.85
CA GLY A 62 -5.80 4.34 21.57
C GLY A 62 -5.99 3.08 22.41
N ILE A 63 -5.71 1.90 21.84
CA ILE A 63 -5.79 0.61 22.54
C ILE A 63 -4.76 0.54 23.68
N ALA A 64 -3.54 0.98 23.46
CA ALA A 64 -2.50 0.98 24.49
C ALA A 64 -2.88 1.86 25.69
N LEU A 65 -3.43 3.05 25.44
CA LEU A 65 -3.93 3.95 26.49
C LEU A 65 -5.11 3.34 27.24
N ALA A 66 -6.08 2.76 26.54
CA ALA A 66 -7.24 2.10 27.15
C ALA A 66 -6.78 0.97 28.09
N ARG A 67 -5.83 0.14 27.63
CA ARG A 67 -5.25 -0.93 28.45
C ARG A 67 -4.52 -0.39 29.67
N LYS A 68 -3.76 0.69 29.52
CA LYS A 68 -3.07 1.36 30.64
C LYS A 68 -4.05 1.84 31.70
N TRP A 69 -5.26 2.27 31.30
CA TRP A 69 -6.32 2.73 32.22
C TRP A 69 -7.17 1.59 32.76
N GLY A 70 -6.81 0.34 32.51
CA GLY A 70 -7.48 -0.84 33.06
C GLY A 70 -8.67 -1.33 32.23
N ALA A 71 -8.87 -0.82 31.01
CA ALA A 71 -9.91 -1.33 30.13
C ALA A 71 -9.54 -2.74 29.59
N ASN A 72 -10.56 -3.55 29.40
CA ASN A 72 -10.40 -4.84 28.73
C ASN A 72 -10.35 -4.62 27.21
N VAL A 73 -9.20 -4.87 26.59
CA VAL A 73 -8.96 -4.66 25.15
C VAL A 73 -8.84 -5.99 24.42
N PRO A 74 -9.24 -6.07 23.13
CA PRO A 74 -9.07 -7.25 22.31
C PRO A 74 -7.58 -7.63 22.14
N ALA A 75 -7.28 -8.92 22.01
CA ALA A 75 -5.94 -9.40 21.74
C ALA A 75 -5.44 -9.03 20.34
N ALA A 76 -6.35 -8.85 19.39
CA ALA A 76 -6.06 -8.46 18.02
C ALA A 76 -7.17 -7.54 17.50
N VAL A 77 -6.78 -6.49 16.79
CA VAL A 77 -7.70 -5.57 16.11
C VAL A 77 -7.23 -5.43 14.66
N PRO A 78 -7.87 -6.12 13.71
CA PRO A 78 -7.50 -6.02 12.31
C PRO A 78 -7.88 -4.63 11.76
N VAL A 79 -7.02 -4.11 10.89
CA VAL A 79 -7.30 -2.93 10.07
C VAL A 79 -7.37 -3.40 8.63
N ASP A 80 -8.50 -3.13 7.98
CA ASP A 80 -8.71 -3.53 6.59
C ASP A 80 -7.71 -2.86 5.65
N VAL A 81 -7.37 -3.56 4.59
CA VAL A 81 -6.54 -3.06 3.49
C VAL A 81 -7.40 -2.81 2.27
N LYS A 82 -6.94 -1.95 1.37
CA LYS A 82 -7.66 -1.63 0.14
C LYS A 82 -6.78 -1.84 -1.08
N LEU A 83 -7.26 -2.64 -2.02
CA LEU A 83 -6.64 -2.76 -3.33
C LEU A 83 -6.83 -1.46 -4.11
N ILE A 84 -5.75 -0.92 -4.64
CA ILE A 84 -5.71 0.26 -5.50
C ILE A 84 -5.17 -0.19 -6.86
N ASP A 85 -5.97 -0.06 -7.89
CA ASP A 85 -5.59 -0.23 -9.27
C ASP A 85 -5.38 1.13 -9.97
N ALA A 86 -5.14 1.12 -11.27
CA ALA A 86 -4.90 2.34 -12.04
C ALA A 86 -6.09 3.32 -12.00
N GLU A 87 -7.32 2.83 -11.95
CA GLU A 87 -8.51 3.69 -11.85
C GLU A 87 -8.66 4.24 -10.42
N GLY A 88 -8.54 3.38 -9.42
CA GLY A 88 -8.57 3.78 -8.01
C GLY A 88 -7.46 4.78 -7.65
N ALA A 89 -6.31 4.69 -8.29
CA ALA A 89 -5.18 5.60 -8.09
C ALA A 89 -5.51 7.06 -8.43
N LYS A 90 -6.46 7.32 -9.32
CA LYS A 90 -6.86 8.68 -9.72
C LYS A 90 -7.51 9.48 -8.59
N SER A 91 -8.20 8.80 -7.70
CA SER A 91 -8.93 9.41 -6.58
C SER A 91 -8.39 9.02 -5.20
N PHE A 92 -7.37 8.17 -5.14
CA PHE A 92 -6.82 7.70 -3.87
C PHE A 92 -6.04 8.80 -3.16
N SER A 93 -6.35 8.96 -1.87
CA SER A 93 -5.57 9.76 -0.92
C SER A 93 -5.52 9.05 0.43
N TRP A 94 -4.48 9.32 1.18
CA TRP A 94 -4.32 8.85 2.55
C TRP A 94 -5.27 9.54 3.54
#